data_b5fea66d20d2a8e63e9f73077e1a62ae
#
_entry.id   b5fea66d20d2a8e63e9f73077e1a62ae
#
_cell.length_a   1.000
_cell.length_b   1.000
_cell.length_c   1.000
_cell.angle_alpha   90.00
_cell.angle_beta   90.00
_cell.angle_gamma   90.00
#
_symmetry.space_group_name_H-M   'P 1'
#
loop_
_entity.id
_entity.type
_entity.pdbx_description
1 polymer ?
#
loop_
_entity_poly.entity_id
_entity_poly.type
_entity_poly.pdbx_seq_one_letter_code
_entity_poly.pdbx_strand_id
1 'polypeptide(L)'
;PNAAFLEYMTMAILPQHLLEGEDMQESAFFRAPVGTGPYKLESWDAGQSIVLVRNEDYFLGAPNIERVIFKIVPDDNAQAMQLESGEIDLALLDPKNAQNFAGKDGYTCYDMTTADYRGILFNFNNPYWTENRDIIPAVCYAIDRQAIVDSVLLGQGMAAHSPLQRNVYNDETVNHYDYDPAKAKEILESVGCTMGDSGYYERNGEEIGFVISVMSGEQDRIDIAQAAAQQLREVGIHCTVDIPAQMDWSGQMACLIGWGSPFDADDHTYKVFGTDKGANYSGYSNALVDEYLTLARQSSDDAVRKEYYSKFLHALADDPAYAFICYIDANYVAKSTIHGIDADTVLGHHGVGIFWNIQDWTIGE
;
A
#
# COMPACT_ATOMS: atom_id res chain seq x y z
N PRO A 1 -1.85 28.59 0.32
CA PRO A 1 -0.94 27.88 1.23
C PRO A 1 -0.96 26.38 0.90
N ASN A 2 0.11 25.67 1.16
CA ASN A 2 0.15 24.23 1.10
C ASN A 2 0.57 23.74 2.50
N ALA A 3 -0.37 23.13 3.23
CA ALA A 3 -0.14 22.70 4.61
C ALA A 3 0.94 21.60 4.71
N ALA A 4 0.97 20.69 3.73
CA ALA A 4 1.93 19.59 3.66
C ALA A 4 3.31 20.00 3.08
N PHE A 5 3.58 21.31 2.91
CA PHE A 5 4.82 21.76 2.24
C PHE A 5 6.09 21.23 2.91
N LEU A 6 6.14 21.23 4.25
CA LEU A 6 7.33 20.76 4.97
C LEU A 6 7.55 19.25 4.80
N GLU A 7 6.47 18.46 4.70
CA GLU A 7 6.56 17.02 4.42
C GLU A 7 7.13 16.76 3.03
N TYR A 8 6.76 17.58 2.04
CA TYR A 8 7.33 17.48 0.69
C TYR A 8 8.81 17.91 0.60
N MET A 9 9.34 18.59 1.61
CA MET A 9 10.78 18.92 1.68
C MET A 9 11.68 17.70 1.93
N THR A 10 11.11 16.53 2.15
CA THR A 10 11.85 15.26 2.18
C THR A 10 12.29 14.76 0.79
N MET A 11 11.88 15.45 -0.28
CA MET A 11 12.31 15.15 -1.65
C MET A 11 13.83 15.34 -1.81
N ALA A 12 14.45 14.45 -2.58
CA ALA A 12 15.85 14.53 -2.93
C ALA A 12 16.13 15.83 -3.72
N ILE A 13 17.21 16.55 -3.33
CA ILE A 13 17.68 17.75 -4.04
C ILE A 13 18.63 17.30 -5.15
N LEU A 14 18.27 17.61 -6.39
CA LEU A 14 19.07 17.27 -7.56
C LEU A 14 20.14 18.33 -7.84
N PRO A 15 21.39 17.94 -8.24
CA PRO A 15 22.48 18.86 -8.52
C PRO A 15 22.30 19.53 -9.87
N GLN A 16 21.89 20.79 -9.90
CA GLN A 16 21.67 21.58 -11.13
C GLN A 16 22.87 21.49 -12.08
N HIS A 17 24.09 21.67 -11.57
CA HIS A 17 25.30 21.70 -12.38
C HIS A 17 25.64 20.39 -13.13
N LEU A 18 24.99 19.27 -12.77
CA LEU A 18 25.13 17.98 -13.44
C LEU A 18 23.94 17.65 -14.34
N LEU A 19 22.83 18.34 -14.19
CA LEU A 19 21.56 17.99 -14.85
C LEU A 19 21.04 19.11 -15.76
N GLU A 20 21.65 20.31 -15.72
CA GLU A 20 21.19 21.43 -16.56
C GLU A 20 21.36 21.09 -18.04
N GLY A 21 20.25 21.04 -18.77
CA GLY A 21 20.23 20.70 -20.19
C GLY A 21 20.14 19.20 -20.51
N GLU A 22 20.15 18.32 -19.49
CA GLU A 22 19.96 16.89 -19.66
C GLU A 22 18.46 16.53 -19.77
N ASP A 23 18.16 15.47 -20.53
CA ASP A 23 16.85 14.83 -20.44
C ASP A 23 16.78 14.01 -19.14
N MET A 24 15.88 14.40 -18.25
CA MET A 24 15.74 13.77 -16.94
C MET A 24 15.35 12.28 -16.99
N GLN A 25 14.77 11.82 -18.10
CA GLN A 25 14.39 10.41 -18.26
C GLN A 25 15.54 9.54 -18.78
N GLU A 26 16.50 10.15 -19.48
CA GLU A 26 17.60 9.44 -20.14
C GLU A 26 18.98 9.74 -19.54
N SER A 27 19.08 10.69 -18.58
CA SER A 27 20.35 11.12 -18.03
C SER A 27 21.13 10.01 -17.36
N ALA A 28 22.41 9.87 -17.74
CA ALA A 28 23.35 8.96 -17.10
C ALA A 28 23.58 9.21 -15.60
N PHE A 29 23.21 10.41 -15.12
CA PHE A 29 23.27 10.77 -13.70
C PHE A 29 22.53 9.75 -12.81
N PHE A 30 21.38 9.23 -13.24
CA PHE A 30 20.60 8.30 -12.44
C PHE A 30 21.20 6.89 -12.36
N ARG A 31 22.26 6.62 -13.15
CA ARG A 31 23.07 5.39 -13.04
C ARG A 31 24.34 5.57 -12.21
N ALA A 32 24.75 6.82 -11.99
CA ALA A 32 25.91 7.16 -11.15
C ALA A 32 25.58 8.43 -10.35
N PRO A 33 24.58 8.39 -9.46
CA PRO A 33 24.10 9.58 -8.78
C PRO A 33 25.14 10.17 -7.83
N VAL A 34 25.17 11.49 -7.76
CA VAL A 34 25.93 12.27 -6.77
C VAL A 34 24.95 12.90 -5.82
N GLY A 35 25.11 12.66 -4.54
CA GLY A 35 24.24 13.16 -3.48
C GLY A 35 25.02 13.59 -2.23
N THR A 36 24.28 13.99 -1.20
CA THR A 36 24.83 14.42 0.10
C THR A 36 24.59 13.39 1.21
N GLY A 37 24.16 12.18 0.85
CA GLY A 37 23.78 11.11 1.78
C GLY A 37 24.96 10.44 2.49
N PRO A 38 24.64 9.55 3.45
CA PRO A 38 25.64 8.84 4.25
C PRO A 38 26.44 7.81 3.44
N TYR A 39 25.96 7.41 2.27
CA TYR A 39 26.62 6.44 1.38
C TYR A 39 26.77 6.99 -0.02
N LYS A 40 27.81 6.51 -0.73
CA LYS A 40 28.11 6.78 -2.13
C LYS A 40 27.96 5.50 -2.95
N LEU A 41 27.46 5.60 -4.18
CA LEU A 41 27.39 4.48 -5.10
C LEU A 41 28.81 4.05 -5.52
N GLU A 42 29.16 2.80 -5.27
CA GLU A 42 30.40 2.17 -5.77
C GLU A 42 30.17 1.48 -7.11
N SER A 43 29.10 0.64 -7.19
CA SER A 43 28.74 -0.04 -8.43
C SER A 43 27.25 -0.40 -8.47
N TRP A 44 26.72 -0.51 -9.67
CA TRP A 44 25.37 -0.97 -9.94
C TRP A 44 25.38 -1.97 -11.10
N ASP A 45 25.17 -3.24 -10.75
CA ASP A 45 24.95 -4.31 -11.71
C ASP A 45 23.45 -4.52 -11.88
N ALA A 46 22.92 -4.06 -13.01
CA ALA A 46 21.47 -3.99 -13.24
C ALA A 46 20.83 -5.39 -13.18
N GLY A 47 19.80 -5.53 -12.35
CA GLY A 47 19.11 -6.80 -12.12
C GLY A 47 19.81 -7.76 -11.15
N GLN A 48 20.96 -7.40 -10.59
CA GLN A 48 21.72 -8.24 -9.67
C GLN A 48 21.99 -7.57 -8.33
N SER A 49 22.69 -6.42 -8.34
CA SER A 49 23.08 -5.77 -7.09
C SER A 49 23.40 -4.28 -7.23
N ILE A 50 23.28 -3.58 -6.10
CA ILE A 50 23.76 -2.21 -5.91
C ILE A 50 24.75 -2.24 -4.73
N VAL A 51 25.95 -1.72 -4.91
CA VAL A 51 26.97 -1.62 -3.87
C VAL A 51 27.17 -0.16 -3.49
N LEU A 52 27.00 0.12 -2.21
CA LEU A 52 27.23 1.43 -1.62
C LEU A 52 28.40 1.37 -0.65
N VAL A 53 29.23 2.42 -0.63
CA VAL A 53 30.29 2.63 0.34
C VAL A 53 30.04 3.86 1.18
N ARG A 54 30.44 3.82 2.45
CA ARG A 54 30.20 4.96 3.35
C ARG A 54 30.85 6.24 2.84
N ASN A 55 30.17 7.33 3.08
CA ASN A 55 30.70 8.67 2.83
C ASN A 55 31.48 9.14 4.06
N GLU A 56 32.81 9.11 3.97
CA GLU A 56 33.69 9.56 5.07
C GLU A 56 33.49 11.04 5.42
N ASP A 57 33.00 11.85 4.47
CA ASP A 57 32.76 13.28 4.62
C ASP A 57 31.28 13.62 4.89
N TYR A 58 30.49 12.62 5.34
CA TYR A 58 29.08 12.86 5.62
C TYR A 58 28.91 13.87 6.76
N PHE A 59 28.04 14.87 6.57
CA PHE A 59 27.94 16.03 7.45
C PHE A 59 27.45 15.71 8.88
N LEU A 60 26.81 14.56 9.09
CA LEU A 60 26.43 14.05 10.43
C LEU A 60 27.44 13.03 10.98
N GLY A 61 28.58 12.82 10.32
CA GLY A 61 29.58 11.84 10.68
C GLY A 61 29.53 10.61 9.79
N ALA A 62 30.70 9.99 9.55
CA ALA A 62 30.77 8.80 8.71
C ALA A 62 29.96 7.63 9.33
N PRO A 63 29.18 6.88 8.51
CA PRO A 63 28.47 5.70 8.98
C PRO A 63 29.41 4.63 9.58
N ASN A 64 28.92 3.84 10.54
CA ASN A 64 29.72 2.77 11.13
C ASN A 64 29.93 1.59 10.16
N ILE A 65 28.93 1.27 9.35
CA ILE A 65 29.02 0.18 8.35
C ILE A 65 29.73 0.71 7.11
N GLU A 66 30.83 0.06 6.72
CA GLU A 66 31.67 0.53 5.61
C GLU A 66 31.01 0.33 4.24
N ARG A 67 30.27 -0.76 4.09
CA ARG A 67 29.70 -1.17 2.79
C ARG A 67 28.32 -1.78 2.97
N VAL A 68 27.36 -1.37 2.13
CA VAL A 68 26.02 -1.92 2.05
C VAL A 68 25.80 -2.48 0.64
N ILE A 69 25.34 -3.72 0.56
CA ILE A 69 25.09 -4.41 -0.71
C ILE A 69 23.61 -4.77 -0.77
N PHE A 70 22.89 -4.16 -1.70
CA PHE A 70 21.52 -4.57 -2.02
C PHE A 70 21.57 -5.65 -3.09
N LYS A 71 21.19 -6.87 -2.75
CA LYS A 71 20.99 -7.97 -3.70
C LYS A 71 19.56 -7.97 -4.22
N ILE A 72 19.38 -8.14 -5.52
CA ILE A 72 18.05 -8.28 -6.13
C ILE A 72 17.72 -9.77 -6.18
N VAL A 73 16.80 -10.20 -5.32
CA VAL A 73 16.33 -11.59 -5.20
C VAL A 73 14.80 -11.57 -5.32
N PRO A 74 14.23 -11.83 -6.50
CA PRO A 74 12.81 -11.65 -6.76
C PRO A 74 11.86 -12.66 -6.08
N ASP A 75 12.40 -13.80 -5.62
CA ASP A 75 11.62 -14.88 -5.01
C ASP A 75 11.77 -14.87 -3.49
N ASP A 76 10.65 -14.78 -2.76
CA ASP A 76 10.62 -14.63 -1.29
C ASP A 76 11.21 -15.88 -0.58
N ASN A 77 10.98 -17.09 -1.12
CA ASN A 77 11.58 -18.29 -0.54
C ASN A 77 13.12 -18.28 -0.74
N ALA A 78 13.59 -17.79 -1.89
CA ALA A 78 15.02 -17.64 -2.13
C ALA A 78 15.66 -16.59 -1.21
N GLN A 79 14.94 -15.49 -0.91
CA GLN A 79 15.38 -14.50 0.08
C GLN A 79 15.53 -15.13 1.46
N ALA A 80 14.52 -15.87 1.93
CA ALA A 80 14.54 -16.56 3.22
C ALA A 80 15.69 -17.57 3.30
N MET A 81 15.93 -18.35 2.23
CA MET A 81 17.05 -19.31 2.16
C MET A 81 18.41 -18.62 2.19
N GLN A 82 18.58 -17.50 1.48
CA GLN A 82 19.84 -16.74 1.49
C GLN A 82 20.11 -16.09 2.86
N LEU A 83 19.06 -15.62 3.55
CA LEU A 83 19.18 -15.13 4.93
C LEU A 83 19.61 -16.26 5.86
N GLU A 84 18.99 -17.44 5.76
CA GLU A 84 19.32 -18.61 6.58
C GLU A 84 20.73 -19.13 6.32
N SER A 85 21.19 -19.16 5.06
CA SER A 85 22.56 -19.56 4.70
C SER A 85 23.62 -18.53 5.07
N GLY A 86 23.21 -17.30 5.41
CA GLY A 86 24.09 -16.19 5.72
C GLY A 86 24.66 -15.45 4.51
N GLU A 87 24.09 -15.68 3.32
CA GLU A 87 24.46 -14.93 2.12
C GLU A 87 23.95 -13.49 2.12
N ILE A 88 22.88 -13.23 2.86
CA ILE A 88 22.37 -11.88 3.17
C ILE A 88 22.17 -11.72 4.67
N ASP A 89 22.11 -10.50 5.15
CA ASP A 89 22.08 -10.15 6.57
C ASP A 89 20.73 -9.57 7.02
N LEU A 90 19.95 -9.06 6.08
CA LEU A 90 18.61 -8.46 6.28
C LEU A 90 17.76 -8.76 5.05
N ALA A 91 16.50 -9.11 5.28
CA ALA A 91 15.50 -9.25 4.23
C ALA A 91 14.14 -8.73 4.69
N LEU A 92 13.35 -8.19 3.74
CA LEU A 92 11.90 -8.04 3.88
C LEU A 92 11.28 -9.35 3.36
N LEU A 93 10.56 -10.06 4.22
CA LEU A 93 9.97 -11.35 3.90
C LEU A 93 8.43 -11.28 3.94
N ASP A 94 7.79 -12.13 3.18
CA ASP A 94 6.35 -12.38 3.36
C ASP A 94 6.07 -12.94 4.77
N PRO A 95 4.81 -12.84 5.28
CA PRO A 95 4.48 -13.29 6.63
C PRO A 95 4.83 -14.75 6.91
N LYS A 96 4.64 -15.64 5.92
CA LYS A 96 4.90 -17.08 6.07
C LYS A 96 6.39 -17.37 6.21
N ASN A 97 7.22 -16.74 5.39
CA ASN A 97 8.68 -16.91 5.47
C ASN A 97 9.26 -16.26 6.74
N ALA A 98 8.75 -15.09 7.15
CA ALA A 98 9.17 -14.41 8.37
C ALA A 98 8.92 -15.27 9.63
N GLN A 99 7.79 -15.98 9.70
CA GLN A 99 7.47 -16.89 10.80
C GLN A 99 8.52 -17.98 11.03
N ASN A 100 9.25 -18.41 10.00
CA ASN A 100 10.31 -19.43 10.14
C ASN A 100 11.52 -18.93 10.95
N PHE A 101 11.62 -17.63 11.14
CA PHE A 101 12.69 -16.98 11.92
C PHE A 101 12.22 -16.53 13.32
N ALA A 102 10.92 -16.59 13.61
CA ALA A 102 10.38 -16.17 14.90
C ALA A 102 10.98 -17.01 16.06
N GLY A 103 11.69 -16.35 16.96
CA GLY A 103 12.36 -17.01 18.09
C GLY A 103 13.58 -17.87 17.72
N LYS A 104 14.06 -17.80 16.49
CA LYS A 104 15.26 -18.52 16.03
C LYS A 104 16.52 -17.78 16.49
N ASP A 105 17.45 -18.49 17.13
CA ASP A 105 18.71 -17.94 17.57
C ASP A 105 19.51 -17.32 16.41
N GLY A 106 20.08 -16.15 16.65
CA GLY A 106 20.87 -15.41 15.69
C GLY A 106 20.09 -14.50 14.72
N TYR A 107 18.75 -14.43 14.89
CA TYR A 107 17.88 -13.55 14.10
C TYR A 107 17.00 -12.68 14.98
N THR A 108 16.69 -11.50 14.48
CA THR A 108 15.71 -10.57 15.07
C THR A 108 14.64 -10.29 14.02
N CYS A 109 13.38 -10.51 14.37
CA CYS A 109 12.23 -10.17 13.52
C CYS A 109 11.70 -8.81 13.93
N TYR A 110 11.40 -7.98 12.94
CA TYR A 110 10.82 -6.64 13.06
C TYR A 110 9.50 -6.61 12.29
N ASP A 111 8.40 -6.71 13.01
CA ASP A 111 7.04 -6.55 12.46
C ASP A 111 6.70 -5.05 12.45
N MET A 112 7.15 -4.37 11.41
CA MET A 112 7.09 -2.90 11.34
C MET A 112 5.76 -2.44 10.77
N THR A 113 5.10 -1.54 11.49
CA THR A 113 3.89 -0.88 11.01
C THR A 113 4.15 -0.12 9.71
N THR A 114 3.27 -0.26 8.72
CA THR A 114 3.30 0.54 7.50
C THR A 114 2.07 1.43 7.38
N ALA A 115 2.14 2.48 6.58
CA ALA A 115 0.96 3.24 6.16
C ALA A 115 0.25 2.60 4.95
N ASP A 116 0.65 1.39 4.53
CA ASP A 116 0.27 0.74 3.29
C ASP A 116 -1.01 -0.09 3.47
N TYR A 117 -2.12 0.38 2.90
CA TYR A 117 -3.37 -0.37 2.89
C TYR A 117 -3.57 -1.13 1.58
N ARG A 118 -4.42 -2.16 1.63
CA ARG A 118 -4.93 -2.92 0.50
C ARG A 118 -6.44 -2.74 0.40
N GLY A 119 -6.93 -2.57 -0.83
CA GLY A 119 -8.35 -2.46 -1.10
C GLY A 119 -8.70 -2.83 -2.53
N ILE A 120 -9.96 -3.20 -2.74
CA ILE A 120 -10.52 -3.40 -4.08
C ILE A 120 -10.91 -2.02 -4.59
N LEU A 121 -10.18 -1.53 -5.60
CA LEU A 121 -10.53 -0.35 -6.38
C LEU A 121 -11.61 -0.71 -7.38
N PHE A 122 -12.71 0.05 -7.43
CA PHE A 122 -13.73 -0.05 -8.47
C PHE A 122 -13.40 0.92 -9.60
N ASN A 123 -13.36 0.42 -10.86
CA ASN A 123 -13.06 1.28 -12.00
C ASN A 123 -14.34 1.90 -12.57
N PHE A 124 -14.68 3.09 -12.12
CA PHE A 124 -15.88 3.83 -12.59
C PHE A 124 -15.83 4.26 -14.06
N ASN A 125 -14.69 4.10 -14.74
CA ASN A 125 -14.61 4.25 -16.19
C ASN A 125 -15.15 2.98 -16.91
N ASN A 126 -15.25 1.85 -16.23
CA ASN A 126 -15.86 0.64 -16.78
C ASN A 126 -17.40 0.78 -16.77
N PRO A 127 -18.09 0.53 -17.90
CA PRO A 127 -19.54 0.70 -18.01
C PRO A 127 -20.35 -0.11 -16.99
N TYR A 128 -19.85 -1.25 -16.52
CA TYR A 128 -20.50 -2.05 -15.50
C TYR A 128 -20.86 -1.24 -14.26
N TRP A 129 -19.97 -0.39 -13.77
CA TRP A 129 -20.22 0.42 -12.57
C TRP A 129 -21.17 1.61 -12.81
N THR A 130 -21.47 1.97 -14.03
CA THR A 130 -22.51 2.97 -14.33
C THR A 130 -23.88 2.46 -13.90
N GLU A 131 -24.14 1.15 -14.04
CA GLU A 131 -25.42 0.53 -13.72
C GLU A 131 -25.42 -0.15 -12.35
N ASN A 132 -24.23 -0.48 -11.79
CA ASN A 132 -24.07 -1.33 -10.63
C ASN A 132 -23.34 -0.66 -9.45
N ARG A 133 -23.18 0.69 -9.46
CA ARG A 133 -22.51 1.39 -8.34
C ARG A 133 -23.23 1.22 -7.00
N ASP A 134 -24.54 1.08 -7.02
CA ASP A 134 -25.41 0.90 -5.86
C ASP A 134 -25.20 -0.43 -5.10
N ILE A 135 -24.52 -1.42 -5.72
CA ILE A 135 -24.15 -2.67 -5.02
C ILE A 135 -22.86 -2.55 -4.22
N ILE A 136 -22.04 -1.51 -4.41
CA ILE A 136 -20.73 -1.38 -3.75
C ILE A 136 -20.82 -1.47 -2.22
N PRO A 137 -21.82 -0.84 -1.54
CA PRO A 137 -21.98 -1.05 -0.12
C PRO A 137 -22.20 -2.52 0.29
N ALA A 138 -22.91 -3.31 -0.53
CA ALA A 138 -23.06 -4.74 -0.29
C ALA A 138 -21.73 -5.49 -0.42
N VAL A 139 -20.90 -5.14 -1.40
CA VAL A 139 -19.52 -5.66 -1.53
C VAL A 139 -18.71 -5.34 -0.26
N CYS A 140 -18.82 -4.12 0.26
CA CYS A 140 -18.08 -3.71 1.45
C CYS A 140 -18.50 -4.47 2.72
N TYR A 141 -19.82 -4.75 2.92
CA TYR A 141 -20.31 -5.55 4.05
C TYR A 141 -20.05 -7.04 3.92
N ALA A 142 -19.84 -7.55 2.69
CA ALA A 142 -19.60 -8.96 2.43
C ALA A 142 -18.19 -9.44 2.73
N ILE A 143 -17.24 -8.54 3.02
CA ILE A 143 -15.83 -8.87 3.22
C ILE A 143 -15.51 -8.94 4.72
N ASP A 144 -15.19 -10.13 5.21
CA ASP A 144 -14.62 -10.37 6.54
C ASP A 144 -13.12 -10.04 6.52
N ARG A 145 -12.82 -8.80 6.82
CA ARG A 145 -11.47 -8.24 6.81
C ARG A 145 -10.56 -8.90 7.82
N GLN A 146 -11.09 -9.17 9.03
CA GLN A 146 -10.29 -9.78 10.09
C GLN A 146 -9.93 -11.23 9.72
N ALA A 147 -10.85 -11.98 9.16
CA ALA A 147 -10.55 -13.33 8.68
C ALA A 147 -9.47 -13.33 7.58
N ILE A 148 -9.42 -12.32 6.71
CA ILE A 148 -8.34 -12.17 5.72
C ILE A 148 -7.02 -11.84 6.41
N VAL A 149 -6.98 -10.90 7.36
CA VAL A 149 -5.76 -10.58 8.14
C VAL A 149 -5.24 -11.83 8.84
N ASP A 150 -6.11 -12.59 9.51
CA ASP A 150 -5.72 -13.77 10.28
C ASP A 150 -5.23 -14.92 9.39
N SER A 151 -5.88 -15.17 8.24
CA SER A 151 -5.61 -16.35 7.41
C SER A 151 -4.58 -16.10 6.30
N VAL A 152 -4.55 -14.92 5.72
CA VAL A 152 -3.63 -14.57 4.61
C VAL A 152 -2.36 -13.90 5.15
N LEU A 153 -2.53 -12.88 6.01
CA LEU A 153 -1.40 -12.14 6.58
C LEU A 153 -0.86 -12.75 7.88
N LEU A 154 -1.45 -13.85 8.35
CA LEU A 154 -1.05 -14.55 9.59
C LEU A 154 -1.00 -13.62 10.82
N GLY A 155 -1.89 -12.61 10.84
CA GLY A 155 -1.96 -11.58 11.88
C GLY A 155 -1.02 -10.39 11.66
N GLN A 156 -0.23 -10.36 10.58
CA GLN A 156 0.71 -9.28 10.28
C GLN A 156 0.02 -8.13 9.53
N GLY A 157 -0.73 -7.34 10.27
CA GLY A 157 -1.51 -6.23 9.75
C GLY A 157 -2.75 -5.93 10.58
N MET A 158 -3.65 -5.13 10.03
CA MET A 158 -4.94 -4.82 10.65
C MET A 158 -6.05 -4.68 9.60
N ALA A 159 -7.29 -4.97 9.99
CA ALA A 159 -8.46 -4.70 9.15
C ALA A 159 -8.57 -3.21 8.82
N ALA A 160 -8.85 -2.89 7.55
CA ALA A 160 -8.95 -1.52 7.06
C ALA A 160 -10.38 -1.13 6.70
N HIS A 161 -10.78 0.08 7.10
CA HIS A 161 -12.06 0.69 6.73
C HIS A 161 -11.88 2.11 6.16
N SER A 162 -10.67 2.67 6.24
CA SER A 162 -10.36 4.01 5.73
C SER A 162 -8.91 4.09 5.24
N PRO A 163 -8.59 5.06 4.37
CA PRO A 163 -7.22 5.26 3.89
C PRO A 163 -6.31 5.96 4.92
N LEU A 164 -6.84 6.41 6.06
CA LEU A 164 -6.14 7.21 7.05
C LEU A 164 -6.09 6.59 8.44
N GLN A 165 -6.40 5.28 8.62
CA GLN A 165 -6.45 4.67 9.96
C GLN A 165 -5.12 4.74 10.72
N ARG A 166 -3.98 4.76 10.00
CA ARG A 166 -2.64 4.93 10.59
C ARG A 166 -2.13 6.37 10.47
N ASN A 167 -3.05 7.36 10.44
CA ASN A 167 -2.73 8.78 10.35
C ASN A 167 -3.44 9.57 11.45
N VAL A 168 -2.87 10.69 11.87
CA VAL A 168 -3.42 11.56 12.92
C VAL A 168 -4.77 12.20 12.58
N TYR A 169 -5.13 12.20 11.29
CA TYR A 169 -6.40 12.72 10.77
C TYR A 169 -7.48 11.66 10.60
N ASN A 170 -7.24 10.43 11.07
CA ASN A 170 -8.28 9.39 11.03
C ASN A 170 -9.51 9.79 11.84
N ASP A 171 -10.68 9.26 11.45
CA ASP A 171 -11.94 9.39 12.15
C ASP A 171 -12.61 8.02 12.28
N GLU A 172 -12.64 7.50 13.50
CA GLU A 172 -13.25 6.20 13.81
C GLU A 172 -14.79 6.22 13.80
N THR A 173 -15.42 7.36 13.57
CA THR A 173 -16.89 7.46 13.55
C THR A 173 -17.49 7.23 12.15
N VAL A 174 -16.66 7.02 11.13
CA VAL A 174 -17.12 6.67 9.79
C VAL A 174 -17.76 5.28 9.77
N ASN A 175 -18.55 4.99 8.74
CA ASN A 175 -19.04 3.62 8.53
C ASN A 175 -17.89 2.66 8.19
N HIS A 176 -17.63 1.69 9.08
CA HIS A 176 -16.54 0.71 8.91
C HIS A 176 -16.90 -0.41 7.94
N TYR A 177 -18.19 -0.55 7.59
CA TYR A 177 -18.66 -1.72 6.82
C TYR A 177 -18.25 -3.04 7.49
N ASP A 178 -18.52 -3.16 8.80
CA ASP A 178 -18.26 -4.38 9.56
C ASP A 178 -18.92 -5.58 8.87
N TYR A 179 -18.23 -6.70 8.87
CA TYR A 179 -18.70 -7.92 8.18
C TYR A 179 -20.12 -8.29 8.58
N ASP A 180 -21.04 -8.18 7.64
CA ASP A 180 -22.45 -8.52 7.78
C ASP A 180 -23.02 -9.04 6.46
N PRO A 181 -22.90 -10.36 6.21
CA PRO A 181 -23.41 -10.96 4.99
C PRO A 181 -24.94 -10.89 4.86
N ALA A 182 -25.67 -10.76 5.97
CA ALA A 182 -27.12 -10.55 5.93
C ALA A 182 -27.46 -9.16 5.42
N LYS A 183 -26.74 -8.14 5.91
CA LYS A 183 -26.87 -6.76 5.45
C LYS A 183 -26.46 -6.62 3.98
N ALA A 184 -25.42 -7.32 3.54
CA ALA A 184 -25.03 -7.33 2.14
C ALA A 184 -26.17 -7.84 1.23
N LYS A 185 -26.82 -8.94 1.61
CA LYS A 185 -27.96 -9.48 0.88
C LYS A 185 -29.17 -8.53 0.89
N GLU A 186 -29.49 -7.94 2.06
CA GLU A 186 -30.55 -6.94 2.18
C GLU A 186 -30.34 -5.76 1.22
N ILE A 187 -29.10 -5.25 1.11
CA ILE A 187 -28.75 -4.17 0.18
C ILE A 187 -28.97 -4.63 -1.27
N LEU A 188 -28.46 -5.80 -1.67
CA LEU A 188 -28.65 -6.32 -3.04
C LEU A 188 -30.13 -6.42 -3.39
N GLU A 189 -30.97 -6.95 -2.49
CA GLU A 189 -32.40 -7.05 -2.69
C GLU A 189 -33.07 -5.66 -2.76
N SER A 190 -32.64 -4.71 -1.93
CA SER A 190 -33.19 -3.34 -1.89
C SER A 190 -32.94 -2.56 -3.17
N VAL A 191 -31.84 -2.87 -3.90
CA VAL A 191 -31.51 -2.25 -5.20
C VAL A 191 -32.06 -3.05 -6.40
N GLY A 192 -32.95 -4.00 -6.13
CA GLY A 192 -33.67 -4.75 -7.17
C GLY A 192 -32.97 -5.99 -7.69
N CYS A 193 -31.95 -6.49 -7.00
CA CYS A 193 -31.36 -7.80 -7.33
C CYS A 193 -32.22 -8.94 -6.75
N THR A 194 -32.29 -10.06 -7.44
CA THR A 194 -33.00 -11.26 -7.02
C THR A 194 -32.07 -12.47 -7.14
N MET A 195 -32.22 -13.46 -6.25
CA MET A 195 -31.41 -14.68 -6.31
C MET A 195 -31.81 -15.49 -7.54
N GLY A 196 -30.82 -15.76 -8.42
CA GLY A 196 -30.98 -16.61 -9.59
C GLY A 196 -30.81 -18.10 -9.30
N ASP A 197 -31.12 -18.93 -10.31
CA ASP A 197 -30.98 -20.37 -10.22
C ASP A 197 -29.53 -20.85 -10.09
N SER A 198 -28.57 -20.04 -10.52
CA SER A 198 -27.13 -20.29 -10.38
C SER A 198 -26.61 -20.15 -8.95
N GLY A 199 -27.41 -19.55 -8.05
CA GLY A 199 -27.01 -19.22 -6.69
C GLY A 199 -26.33 -17.85 -6.58
N TYR A 200 -26.28 -17.09 -7.67
CA TYR A 200 -25.85 -15.69 -7.69
C TYR A 200 -27.03 -14.75 -7.85
N TYR A 201 -26.89 -13.53 -7.34
CA TYR A 201 -27.89 -12.49 -7.56
C TYR A 201 -27.89 -12.04 -9.01
N GLU A 202 -29.05 -11.72 -9.53
CA GLU A 202 -29.29 -11.25 -10.88
C GLU A 202 -30.04 -9.92 -10.84
N ARG A 203 -29.79 -9.05 -11.83
CA ARG A 203 -30.57 -7.82 -12.09
C ARG A 203 -30.75 -7.68 -13.60
N ASN A 204 -31.99 -7.46 -14.04
CA ASN A 204 -32.36 -7.40 -15.46
C ASN A 204 -32.00 -8.65 -16.29
N GLY A 205 -31.90 -9.81 -15.65
CA GLY A 205 -31.55 -11.09 -16.30
C GLY A 205 -30.04 -11.33 -16.46
N GLU A 206 -29.21 -10.49 -15.86
CA GLU A 206 -27.75 -10.64 -15.83
C GLU A 206 -27.26 -10.87 -14.40
N GLU A 207 -26.31 -11.79 -14.22
CA GLU A 207 -25.70 -12.06 -12.91
C GLU A 207 -24.94 -10.82 -12.40
N ILE A 208 -25.13 -10.52 -11.11
CA ILE A 208 -24.32 -9.53 -10.41
C ILE A 208 -22.94 -10.11 -10.14
N GLY A 209 -21.92 -9.58 -10.81
CA GLY A 209 -20.58 -10.09 -10.65
C GLY A 209 -19.54 -9.22 -11.33
N PHE A 210 -18.29 -9.37 -10.89
CA PHE A 210 -17.16 -8.64 -11.45
C PHE A 210 -15.85 -9.41 -11.27
N VAL A 211 -14.83 -8.97 -12.00
CA VAL A 211 -13.47 -9.52 -11.93
C VAL A 211 -12.57 -8.56 -11.14
N ILE A 212 -11.82 -9.11 -10.20
CA ILE A 212 -10.74 -8.40 -9.51
C ILE A 212 -9.43 -8.76 -10.21
N SER A 213 -8.80 -7.79 -10.88
CA SER A 213 -7.50 -7.97 -11.52
C SER A 213 -6.36 -7.74 -10.52
N VAL A 214 -5.37 -8.63 -10.49
CA VAL A 214 -4.15 -8.51 -9.69
C VAL A 214 -2.95 -8.81 -10.55
N MET A 215 -1.95 -7.93 -10.54
CA MET A 215 -0.76 -8.12 -11.36
C MET A 215 0.02 -9.37 -10.93
N SER A 216 0.50 -10.16 -11.91
CA SER A 216 1.31 -11.34 -11.62
C SER A 216 2.59 -10.98 -10.86
N GLY A 217 2.99 -11.84 -9.92
CA GLY A 217 4.17 -11.62 -9.07
C GLY A 217 3.89 -10.92 -7.74
N GLU A 218 2.63 -10.48 -7.49
CA GLU A 218 2.22 -9.88 -6.22
C GLU A 218 1.40 -10.87 -5.39
N GLN A 219 2.07 -11.90 -4.82
CA GLN A 219 1.38 -13.06 -4.22
C GLN A 219 0.44 -12.68 -3.08
N ASP A 220 0.86 -11.81 -2.18
CA ASP A 220 0.00 -11.37 -1.06
C ASP A 220 -1.30 -10.72 -1.56
N ARG A 221 -1.22 -9.90 -2.60
CA ARG A 221 -2.41 -9.28 -3.21
C ARG A 221 -3.29 -10.31 -3.90
N ILE A 222 -2.68 -11.30 -4.55
CA ILE A 222 -3.42 -12.41 -5.18
C ILE A 222 -4.21 -13.17 -4.12
N ASP A 223 -3.59 -13.53 -3.00
CA ASP A 223 -4.21 -14.30 -1.93
C ASP A 223 -5.31 -13.49 -1.23
N ILE A 224 -5.11 -12.20 -0.97
CA ILE A 224 -6.14 -11.29 -0.44
C ILE A 224 -7.35 -11.22 -1.41
N ALA A 225 -7.09 -11.03 -2.71
CA ALA A 225 -8.15 -10.93 -3.71
C ALA A 225 -8.95 -12.23 -3.82
N GLN A 226 -8.29 -13.39 -3.79
CA GLN A 226 -8.93 -14.70 -3.83
C GLN A 226 -9.81 -14.94 -2.60
N ALA A 227 -9.33 -14.58 -1.40
CA ALA A 227 -10.11 -14.67 -0.17
C ALA A 227 -11.35 -13.76 -0.23
N ALA A 228 -11.19 -12.50 -0.63
CA ALA A 228 -12.31 -11.57 -0.80
C ALA A 228 -13.31 -12.06 -1.85
N ALA A 229 -12.85 -12.54 -3.01
CA ALA A 229 -13.71 -13.07 -4.05
C ALA A 229 -14.49 -14.33 -3.58
N GLN A 230 -13.90 -15.17 -2.74
CA GLN A 230 -14.60 -16.29 -2.14
C GLN A 230 -15.74 -15.81 -1.23
N GLN A 231 -15.48 -14.86 -0.33
CA GLN A 231 -16.49 -14.31 0.57
C GLN A 231 -17.63 -13.63 -0.20
N LEU A 232 -17.32 -12.92 -1.29
CA LEU A 232 -18.34 -12.33 -2.18
C LEU A 232 -19.24 -13.39 -2.83
N ARG A 233 -18.67 -14.53 -3.26
CA ARG A 233 -19.47 -15.65 -3.80
C ARG A 233 -20.40 -16.27 -2.74
N GLU A 234 -19.99 -16.33 -1.48
CA GLU A 234 -20.80 -16.86 -0.38
C GLU A 234 -22.06 -16.01 -0.10
N VAL A 235 -22.01 -14.71 -0.43
CA VAL A 235 -23.20 -13.85 -0.35
C VAL A 235 -23.99 -13.80 -1.66
N GLY A 236 -23.52 -14.46 -2.72
CA GLY A 236 -24.20 -14.53 -4.01
C GLY A 236 -23.76 -13.48 -5.02
N ILE A 237 -22.59 -12.85 -4.87
CA ILE A 237 -21.97 -12.01 -5.89
C ILE A 237 -20.95 -12.82 -6.68
N HIS A 238 -21.12 -12.97 -8.00
CA HIS A 238 -20.24 -13.76 -8.86
C HIS A 238 -18.90 -13.07 -9.06
N CYS A 239 -18.01 -13.15 -8.07
CA CYS A 239 -16.69 -12.52 -8.13
C CYS A 239 -15.61 -13.55 -8.48
N THR A 240 -14.73 -13.16 -9.42
CA THR A 240 -13.56 -13.95 -9.85
C THR A 240 -12.29 -13.09 -9.79
N VAL A 241 -11.12 -13.76 -9.82
CA VAL A 241 -9.82 -13.08 -9.86
C VAL A 241 -9.11 -13.45 -11.15
N ASP A 242 -8.57 -12.47 -11.84
CA ASP A 242 -7.63 -12.67 -12.94
C ASP A 242 -6.24 -12.13 -12.60
N ILE A 243 -5.19 -12.73 -13.19
CA ILE A 243 -3.81 -12.45 -12.85
C ILE A 243 -3.03 -12.13 -14.14
N PRO A 244 -3.24 -10.93 -14.71
CA PRO A 244 -2.54 -10.53 -15.92
C PRO A 244 -1.06 -10.23 -15.66
N ALA A 245 -0.21 -10.47 -16.69
CA ALA A 245 1.19 -10.08 -16.63
C ALA A 245 1.38 -8.54 -16.67
N GLN A 246 0.40 -7.82 -17.22
CA GLN A 246 0.35 -6.36 -17.26
C GLN A 246 -1.09 -5.92 -17.01
N MET A 247 -1.26 -4.91 -16.16
CA MET A 247 -2.57 -4.38 -15.81
C MET A 247 -3.14 -3.53 -16.96
N ASP A 248 -4.36 -3.83 -17.37
CA ASP A 248 -5.16 -2.92 -18.19
C ASP A 248 -5.91 -1.93 -17.30
N TRP A 249 -5.28 -0.81 -17.00
CA TRP A 249 -5.83 0.23 -16.12
C TRP A 249 -7.11 0.88 -16.65
N SER A 250 -7.39 0.74 -17.94
CA SER A 250 -8.58 1.34 -18.56
C SER A 250 -9.75 0.38 -18.66
N GLY A 251 -9.49 -0.91 -18.85
CA GLY A 251 -10.50 -1.91 -19.17
C GLY A 251 -10.91 -2.81 -18.01
N GLN A 252 -10.08 -2.98 -16.96
CA GLN A 252 -10.45 -3.85 -15.82
C GLN A 252 -11.74 -3.34 -15.15
N MET A 253 -12.50 -4.26 -14.51
CA MET A 253 -13.69 -3.91 -13.74
C MET A 253 -13.33 -3.40 -12.35
N ALA A 254 -12.43 -4.13 -11.68
CA ALA A 254 -11.89 -3.81 -10.38
C ALA A 254 -10.46 -4.34 -10.27
N CYS A 255 -9.65 -3.77 -9.39
CA CYS A 255 -8.33 -4.34 -9.10
C CYS A 255 -8.01 -4.27 -7.61
N LEU A 256 -7.21 -5.20 -7.12
CA LEU A 256 -6.63 -5.08 -5.79
C LEU A 256 -5.38 -4.22 -5.87
N ILE A 257 -5.42 -3.11 -5.17
CA ILE A 257 -4.34 -2.11 -5.16
C ILE A 257 -3.99 -1.73 -3.73
N GLY A 258 -2.80 -1.17 -3.54
CA GLY A 258 -2.38 -0.59 -2.28
C GLY A 258 -1.90 0.84 -2.46
N TRP A 259 -2.09 1.61 -1.41
CA TRP A 259 -1.60 2.97 -1.27
C TRP A 259 -1.26 3.23 0.19
N GLY A 260 -0.54 4.29 0.42
CA GLY A 260 -0.27 4.81 1.75
C GLY A 260 0.94 5.72 1.77
N SER A 261 0.96 6.60 2.75
CA SER A 261 2.09 7.47 3.01
C SER A 261 2.23 7.62 4.52
N PRO A 262 3.45 7.48 5.07
CA PRO A 262 3.70 7.72 6.49
C PRO A 262 3.78 9.23 6.80
N PHE A 263 3.73 10.08 5.78
CA PHE A 263 3.81 11.52 5.88
C PHE A 263 2.42 12.16 6.03
N ASP A 264 2.27 13.38 5.56
CA ASP A 264 1.00 14.10 5.61
C ASP A 264 -0.11 13.35 4.83
N ALA A 265 -1.33 13.38 5.36
CA ALA A 265 -2.50 12.78 4.72
C ALA A 265 -2.73 13.26 3.29
N ASP A 266 -2.37 14.53 2.98
CA ASP A 266 -2.48 15.12 1.64
C ASP A 266 -1.64 14.37 0.59
N ASP A 267 -0.52 13.77 1.01
CA ASP A 267 0.44 13.16 0.08
C ASP A 267 -0.22 12.10 -0.83
N HIS A 268 -1.10 11.27 -0.28
CA HIS A 268 -1.77 10.28 -1.11
C HIS A 268 -3.26 10.56 -1.33
N THR A 269 -3.99 11.12 -0.35
CA THR A 269 -5.46 11.24 -0.46
C THR A 269 -5.88 12.16 -1.60
N TYR A 270 -5.21 13.29 -1.77
CA TYR A 270 -5.57 14.24 -2.83
C TYR A 270 -5.35 13.69 -4.23
N LYS A 271 -4.24 12.98 -4.47
CA LYS A 271 -3.93 12.42 -5.79
C LYS A 271 -4.71 11.15 -6.11
N VAL A 272 -5.16 10.41 -5.09
CA VAL A 272 -5.86 9.12 -5.26
C VAL A 272 -7.38 9.30 -5.34
N PHE A 273 -7.96 10.16 -4.50
CA PHE A 273 -9.42 10.31 -4.40
C PHE A 273 -9.96 11.59 -5.05
N GLY A 274 -9.12 12.57 -5.35
CA GLY A 274 -9.55 13.78 -6.04
C GLY A 274 -9.90 13.50 -7.51
N THR A 275 -10.96 14.16 -8.01
CA THR A 275 -11.38 14.05 -9.41
C THR A 275 -10.28 14.49 -10.37
N ASP A 276 -10.03 13.71 -11.41
CA ASP A 276 -9.01 13.95 -12.45
C ASP A 276 -7.58 14.10 -11.93
N LYS A 277 -7.26 13.51 -10.76
CA LYS A 277 -5.89 13.52 -10.24
C LYS A 277 -5.07 12.34 -10.75
N GLY A 278 -3.74 12.52 -10.78
CA GLY A 278 -2.81 11.64 -11.48
C GLY A 278 -2.72 10.20 -10.98
N ALA A 279 -3.16 9.92 -9.74
CA ALA A 279 -3.22 8.58 -9.17
C ALA A 279 -4.66 8.08 -8.93
N ASN A 280 -5.65 8.81 -9.44
CA ASN A 280 -7.05 8.38 -9.40
C ASN A 280 -7.33 7.38 -10.54
N TYR A 281 -6.82 6.16 -10.39
CA TYR A 281 -7.03 5.07 -11.36
C TYR A 281 -8.46 4.54 -11.37
N SER A 282 -9.26 4.87 -10.37
CA SER A 282 -10.67 4.47 -10.29
C SER A 282 -11.59 5.29 -11.21
N GLY A 283 -11.16 6.48 -11.66
CA GLY A 283 -12.07 7.44 -12.29
C GLY A 283 -13.14 7.96 -11.31
N TYR A 284 -12.90 7.84 -10.00
CA TYR A 284 -13.81 8.31 -8.97
C TYR A 284 -13.98 9.83 -9.03
N SER A 285 -15.21 10.28 -8.89
CA SER A 285 -15.55 11.70 -8.82
C SER A 285 -16.66 11.94 -7.80
N ASN A 286 -16.36 12.77 -6.82
CA ASN A 286 -17.31 13.18 -5.80
C ASN A 286 -17.00 14.62 -5.36
N ALA A 287 -17.94 15.53 -5.58
CA ALA A 287 -17.74 16.95 -5.34
C ALA A 287 -17.45 17.30 -3.86
N LEU A 288 -18.02 16.54 -2.92
CA LEU A 288 -17.74 16.74 -1.48
C LEU A 288 -16.34 16.29 -1.12
N VAL A 289 -15.88 15.17 -1.68
CA VAL A 289 -14.50 14.68 -1.52
C VAL A 289 -13.52 15.72 -2.06
N ASP A 290 -13.73 16.24 -3.26
CA ASP A 290 -12.89 17.29 -3.87
C ASP A 290 -12.84 18.56 -3.02
N GLU A 291 -13.99 19.00 -2.52
CA GLU A 291 -14.10 20.18 -1.66
C GLU A 291 -13.30 19.97 -0.37
N TYR A 292 -13.55 18.88 0.35
CA TYR A 292 -12.94 18.66 1.67
C TYR A 292 -11.43 18.43 1.58
N LEU A 293 -10.95 17.68 0.58
CA LEU A 293 -9.52 17.53 0.34
C LEU A 293 -8.85 18.87 -0.01
N THR A 294 -9.53 19.71 -0.81
CA THR A 294 -9.01 21.04 -1.15
C THR A 294 -8.92 21.94 0.08
N LEU A 295 -9.94 21.94 0.93
CA LEU A 295 -9.98 22.77 2.15
C LEU A 295 -8.97 22.29 3.20
N ALA A 296 -8.81 20.96 3.36
CA ALA A 296 -7.82 20.38 4.26
C ALA A 296 -6.39 20.81 3.89
N ARG A 297 -6.01 20.76 2.61
CA ARG A 297 -4.65 21.12 2.15
C ARG A 297 -4.35 22.63 2.19
N GLN A 298 -5.38 23.47 2.23
CA GLN A 298 -5.21 24.94 2.26
C GLN A 298 -5.03 25.53 3.67
N SER A 299 -5.32 24.76 4.71
CA SER A 299 -5.20 25.19 6.11
C SER A 299 -3.90 24.67 6.73
N SER A 300 -3.22 25.53 7.48
CA SER A 300 -2.12 25.14 8.38
C SER A 300 -2.58 24.95 9.83
N ASP A 301 -3.86 25.07 10.11
CA ASP A 301 -4.46 24.81 11.42
C ASP A 301 -4.87 23.34 11.50
N ASP A 302 -4.27 22.58 12.41
CA ASP A 302 -4.50 21.15 12.55
C ASP A 302 -5.95 20.81 12.92
N ALA A 303 -6.63 21.64 13.70
CA ALA A 303 -8.03 21.40 14.05
C ALA A 303 -8.95 21.55 12.83
N VAL A 304 -8.67 22.54 11.99
CA VAL A 304 -9.39 22.75 10.72
C VAL A 304 -9.10 21.60 9.75
N ARG A 305 -7.84 21.18 9.65
CA ARG A 305 -7.48 20.03 8.81
C ARG A 305 -8.18 18.76 9.28
N LYS A 306 -8.16 18.50 10.59
CA LYS A 306 -8.84 17.33 11.17
C LYS A 306 -10.33 17.32 10.86
N GLU A 307 -11.01 18.49 10.95
CA GLU A 307 -12.42 18.62 10.58
C GLU A 307 -12.66 18.26 9.11
N TYR A 308 -11.83 18.76 8.18
CA TYR A 308 -12.04 18.50 6.76
C TYR A 308 -11.65 17.08 6.36
N TYR A 309 -10.61 16.48 6.96
CA TYR A 309 -10.32 15.07 6.74
C TYR A 309 -11.40 14.16 7.30
N SER A 310 -11.99 14.48 8.45
CA SER A 310 -13.17 13.77 8.96
C SER A 310 -14.33 13.83 7.95
N LYS A 311 -14.69 15.03 7.46
CA LYS A 311 -15.71 15.19 6.41
C LYS A 311 -15.40 14.42 5.13
N PHE A 312 -14.14 14.44 4.71
CA PHE A 312 -13.66 13.65 3.56
C PHE A 312 -13.88 12.15 3.78
N LEU A 313 -13.49 11.63 4.95
CA LEU A 313 -13.63 10.21 5.27
C LEU A 313 -15.10 9.78 5.33
N HIS A 314 -16.01 10.61 5.89
CA HIS A 314 -17.45 10.35 5.86
C HIS A 314 -17.98 10.35 4.43
N ALA A 315 -17.65 11.34 3.61
CA ALA A 315 -18.09 11.40 2.22
C ALA A 315 -17.59 10.21 1.39
N LEU A 316 -16.35 9.76 1.64
CA LEU A 316 -15.79 8.58 1.00
C LEU A 316 -16.45 7.28 1.49
N ALA A 317 -16.81 7.19 2.77
CA ALA A 317 -17.53 6.04 3.31
C ALA A 317 -18.97 5.96 2.80
N ASP A 318 -19.64 7.10 2.59
CA ASP A 318 -21.01 7.15 2.04
C ASP A 318 -21.05 6.79 0.54
N ASP A 319 -19.97 7.01 -0.18
CA ASP A 319 -19.84 6.73 -1.62
C ASP A 319 -18.46 6.10 -1.90
N PRO A 320 -18.28 4.80 -1.61
CA PRO A 320 -16.96 4.17 -1.60
C PRO A 320 -16.31 4.07 -2.98
N ALA A 321 -15.12 4.64 -3.13
CA ALA A 321 -14.24 4.41 -4.29
C ALA A 321 -13.53 3.06 -4.19
N TYR A 322 -13.36 2.56 -2.97
CA TYR A 322 -12.65 1.33 -2.62
C TYR A 322 -13.41 0.53 -1.58
N ALA A 323 -13.37 -0.80 -1.68
CA ALA A 323 -13.58 -1.64 -0.53
C ALA A 323 -12.22 -1.85 0.15
N PHE A 324 -11.93 -1.09 1.22
CA PHE A 324 -10.72 -1.25 2.01
C PHE A 324 -10.73 -2.63 2.69
N ILE A 325 -9.59 -3.32 2.73
CA ILE A 325 -9.50 -4.68 3.29
C ILE A 325 -8.56 -4.71 4.49
N CYS A 326 -7.29 -4.35 4.32
CA CYS A 326 -6.31 -4.41 5.40
C CYS A 326 -5.20 -3.37 5.22
N TYR A 327 -4.55 -3.01 6.32
CA TYR A 327 -3.18 -2.50 6.33
C TYR A 327 -2.25 -3.68 6.51
N ILE A 328 -1.12 -3.67 5.81
CA ILE A 328 -0.08 -4.69 5.95
C ILE A 328 1.03 -4.19 6.85
N ASP A 329 1.70 -5.08 7.56
CA ASP A 329 2.96 -4.79 8.23
C ASP A 329 4.13 -5.27 7.36
N ALA A 330 5.31 -4.68 7.56
CA ALA A 330 6.53 -5.08 6.86
C ALA A 330 7.35 -5.99 7.78
N ASN A 331 7.53 -7.24 7.38
CA ASN A 331 8.23 -8.23 8.18
C ASN A 331 9.71 -8.26 7.80
N TYR A 332 10.50 -7.41 8.42
CA TYR A 332 11.95 -7.44 8.26
C TYR A 332 12.56 -8.46 9.20
N VAL A 333 13.44 -9.29 8.67
CA VAL A 333 14.24 -10.24 9.45
C VAL A 333 15.71 -9.91 9.24
N ALA A 334 16.41 -9.65 10.33
CA ALA A 334 17.83 -9.31 10.35
C ALA A 334 18.63 -10.32 11.17
N LYS A 335 19.92 -10.48 10.87
CA LYS A 335 20.87 -11.11 11.81
C LYS A 335 20.90 -10.30 13.11
N SER A 336 20.89 -10.98 14.26
CA SER A 336 20.90 -10.32 15.58
C SER A 336 22.19 -9.51 15.85
N THR A 337 23.20 -9.64 15.02
CA THR A 337 24.42 -8.83 15.04
C THR A 337 24.24 -7.43 14.45
N ILE A 338 23.11 -7.15 13.79
CA ILE A 338 22.79 -5.81 13.30
C ILE A 338 22.03 -5.06 14.40
N HIS A 339 22.52 -3.90 14.78
CA HIS A 339 21.92 -3.04 15.81
C HIS A 339 21.62 -1.66 15.25
N GLY A 340 20.65 -0.96 15.86
CA GLY A 340 20.28 0.42 15.50
C GLY A 340 19.11 0.53 14.54
N ILE A 341 18.47 -0.59 14.13
CA ILE A 341 17.23 -0.55 13.40
C ILE A 341 16.14 0.06 14.31
N ASP A 342 15.49 1.12 13.86
CA ASP A 342 14.40 1.76 14.59
C ASP A 342 13.07 1.06 14.28
N ALA A 343 12.67 0.15 15.16
CA ALA A 343 11.46 -0.66 15.01
C ALA A 343 10.15 0.13 15.15
N ASP A 344 10.20 1.34 15.73
CA ASP A 344 9.02 2.19 15.95
C ASP A 344 8.70 3.06 14.72
N THR A 345 9.57 3.06 13.72
CA THR A 345 9.34 3.81 12.47
C THR A 345 8.13 3.26 11.71
N VAL A 346 7.16 4.13 11.39
CA VAL A 346 6.08 3.80 10.46
C VAL A 346 6.62 3.85 9.03
N LEU A 347 6.58 2.73 8.36
CA LEU A 347 7.10 2.60 7.00
C LEU A 347 6.08 3.06 5.95
N GLY A 348 6.58 3.44 4.79
CA GLY A 348 5.78 3.82 3.63
C GLY A 348 5.20 2.63 2.87
N HIS A 349 4.65 2.94 1.70
CA HIS A 349 4.15 1.95 0.75
C HIS A 349 5.25 0.94 0.41
N HIS A 350 4.90 -0.34 0.35
CA HIS A 350 5.83 -1.47 0.19
C HIS A 350 6.90 -1.60 1.30
N GLY A 351 6.63 -1.10 2.50
CA GLY A 351 7.57 -1.22 3.62
C GLY A 351 8.84 -0.38 3.47
N VAL A 352 8.82 0.64 2.59
CA VAL A 352 9.99 1.52 2.37
C VAL A 352 10.20 2.42 3.59
N GLY A 353 11.48 2.61 3.96
CA GLY A 353 11.87 3.55 5.02
C GLY A 353 12.76 2.99 6.12
N ILE A 354 12.96 1.67 6.21
CA ILE A 354 13.78 1.07 7.28
C ILE A 354 15.20 1.64 7.36
N PHE A 355 15.78 2.04 6.23
CA PHE A 355 17.15 2.55 6.14
C PHE A 355 17.30 4.04 6.46
N TRP A 356 16.26 4.73 6.96
CA TRP A 356 16.30 6.17 7.20
C TRP A 356 17.41 6.62 8.16
N ASN A 357 17.79 5.75 9.12
CA ASN A 357 18.83 5.98 10.12
C ASN A 357 20.03 5.03 9.97
N ILE A 358 20.28 4.50 8.77
CA ILE A 358 21.33 3.50 8.53
C ILE A 358 22.73 3.98 8.92
N GLN A 359 22.99 5.29 8.95
CA GLN A 359 24.25 5.85 9.43
C GLN A 359 24.56 5.52 10.88
N ASP A 360 23.52 5.24 11.70
CA ASP A 360 23.64 4.93 13.11
C ASP A 360 23.74 3.41 13.37
N TRP A 361 23.49 2.58 12.35
CA TRP A 361 23.54 1.13 12.51
C TRP A 361 24.96 0.63 12.74
N THR A 362 25.07 -0.45 13.51
CA THR A 362 26.34 -1.14 13.79
C THR A 362 26.21 -2.63 13.56
N ILE A 363 27.34 -3.30 13.31
CA ILE A 363 27.46 -4.75 13.29
C ILE A 363 28.40 -5.16 14.41
N GLY A 364 27.94 -6.04 15.33
CA GLY A 364 28.71 -6.49 16.48
C GLY A 364 28.22 -7.84 17.01
N GLU A 365 28.91 -8.37 18.03
CA GLU A 365 28.50 -9.58 18.75
C GLU A 365 27.25 -9.34 19.61
#